data_0ad8d01fb528c1bdbc0bcf3a1fa95e4d
#
_entry.id   0ad8d01fb528c1bdbc0bcf3a1fa95e4d
#
_cell.length_a   1.000
_cell.length_b   1.000
_cell.length_c   1.000
_cell.angle_alpha   90.00
_cell.angle_beta   90.00
_cell.angle_gamma   90.00
#
_symmetry.space_group_name_H-M   'P 1'
#
loop_
_entity.id
_entity.type
_entity.pdbx_description
1 polymer ?
#
loop_
_entity_poly.entity_id
_entity_poly.type
_entity_poly.pdbx_seq_one_letter_code
_entity_poly.pdbx_strand_id
1 'polypeptide(L)'
;AHAIDLNTTSITYYFKRKDLLAEAILSDAIQRYSDIVERAALERDPYDKLHCMVWSVLELFAAIRSGDAPPVANLSHIRSLEEPLRSQLSDKYIALFRRVRTFFDRDEPARKTLATAQTHVLLENLFWAQAWLRRYSLGDFERVAHRFSEVLAYGVSAKGRLWDPVALTVDRPETLEGLGEMNIAFLKSAAITINEWGYRGASVDKIAAELSVTKGSFYHHLQSKDDLVLACFDLSYARVSLAQRAAERVEGDHHARLCSSVASLLDLQLYGESPLLRTTALYALPPDVRAGVIERSNRMARRYAGVLIDGITEGSIKAIDPLIAAQMVMATLNTAFEMRRWAADQSPDVAIETYAWALRELRKHIVTGGPVRLIELRVAAWYGERETIERMNSARSASFI
;
A
#
# COMPACT_ATOMS: atom_id res chain seq x y z
N ALA A 1 -0.40 -3.22 -31.54
CA ALA A 1 -0.68 -3.63 -32.93
C ALA A 1 -0.14 -5.03 -33.19
N HIS A 2 1.17 -5.30 -33.05
CA HIS A 2 1.74 -6.63 -33.30
C HIS A 2 1.14 -7.75 -32.41
N ALA A 3 0.75 -7.46 -31.17
CA ALA A 3 0.19 -8.47 -30.26
C ALA A 3 -1.21 -8.97 -30.61
N ILE A 4 -1.92 -8.27 -31.48
CA ILE A 4 -3.31 -8.56 -31.89
C ILE A 4 -3.46 -8.60 -33.42
N ASP A 5 -2.35 -8.75 -34.12
CA ASP A 5 -2.25 -8.78 -35.58
C ASP A 5 -3.00 -7.63 -36.31
N LEU A 6 -3.10 -6.48 -35.65
CA LEU A 6 -3.68 -5.26 -36.21
C LEU A 6 -2.59 -4.28 -36.63
N ASN A 7 -2.80 -3.62 -37.78
CA ASN A 7 -1.97 -2.50 -38.21
C ASN A 7 -2.19 -1.31 -37.24
N THR A 8 -1.13 -0.53 -37.00
CA THR A 8 -1.19 0.71 -36.20
C THR A 8 -2.28 1.66 -36.74
N THR A 9 -2.50 1.68 -38.08
CA THR A 9 -3.54 2.45 -38.73
C THR A 9 -4.95 2.04 -38.30
N SER A 10 -5.18 0.75 -38.05
CA SER A 10 -6.49 0.26 -37.58
C SER A 10 -6.80 0.74 -36.15
N ILE A 11 -5.79 0.80 -35.28
CA ILE A 11 -5.96 1.33 -33.91
C ILE A 11 -6.24 2.83 -33.94
N THR A 12 -5.54 3.60 -34.81
CA THR A 12 -5.75 5.05 -34.94
C THR A 12 -7.07 5.41 -35.61
N TYR A 13 -7.71 4.46 -36.33
CA TYR A 13 -9.06 4.65 -36.86
C TYR A 13 -10.11 4.70 -35.73
N TYR A 14 -9.99 3.81 -34.71
CA TYR A 14 -10.90 3.76 -33.57
C TYR A 14 -10.54 4.77 -32.48
N PHE A 15 -9.24 4.98 -32.25
CA PHE A 15 -8.74 5.89 -31.23
C PHE A 15 -7.79 6.90 -31.88
N LYS A 16 -8.31 8.09 -32.17
CA LYS A 16 -7.54 9.18 -32.83
C LYS A 16 -6.31 9.63 -32.01
N ARG A 17 -6.29 9.38 -30.71
CA ARG A 17 -5.22 9.77 -29.78
C ARG A 17 -4.96 8.66 -28.77
N LYS A 18 -3.70 8.53 -28.33
CA LYS A 18 -3.27 7.50 -27.35
C LYS A 18 -3.94 7.64 -26.00
N ASP A 19 -4.23 8.85 -25.56
CA ASP A 19 -4.90 9.16 -24.31
C ASP A 19 -6.35 8.67 -24.29
N LEU A 20 -7.08 8.75 -25.42
CA LEU A 20 -8.44 8.21 -25.54
C LEU A 20 -8.45 6.67 -25.43
N LEU A 21 -7.43 6.00 -25.99
CA LEU A 21 -7.27 4.56 -25.81
C LEU A 21 -6.97 4.23 -24.34
N ALA A 22 -6.09 5.00 -23.70
CA ALA A 22 -5.76 4.82 -22.29
C ALA A 22 -7.01 5.06 -21.41
N GLU A 23 -7.82 6.08 -21.71
CA GLU A 23 -9.10 6.35 -21.03
C GLU A 23 -10.04 5.16 -21.13
N ALA A 24 -10.24 4.63 -22.35
CA ALA A 24 -11.15 3.50 -22.56
C ALA A 24 -10.73 2.26 -21.76
N ILE A 25 -9.42 1.94 -21.78
CA ILE A 25 -8.86 0.79 -21.07
C ILE A 25 -8.96 0.96 -19.54
N LEU A 26 -8.66 2.16 -19.02
CA LEU A 26 -8.73 2.44 -17.59
C LEU A 26 -10.18 2.54 -17.09
N SER A 27 -11.10 3.09 -17.91
CA SER A 27 -12.53 3.10 -17.60
C SER A 27 -13.10 1.68 -17.55
N ASP A 28 -12.72 0.79 -18.48
CA ASP A 28 -13.09 -0.62 -18.44
C ASP A 28 -12.59 -1.30 -17.14
N ALA A 29 -11.35 -1.06 -16.77
CA ALA A 29 -10.79 -1.60 -15.54
C ALA A 29 -11.58 -1.13 -14.29
N ILE A 30 -11.87 0.18 -14.19
CA ILE A 30 -12.69 0.71 -13.09
C ILE A 30 -14.08 0.07 -13.10
N GLN A 31 -14.71 -0.08 -14.28
CA GLN A 31 -16.03 -0.68 -14.40
C GLN A 31 -16.06 -2.14 -13.91
N ARG A 32 -15.08 -2.96 -14.32
CA ARG A 32 -14.98 -4.35 -13.85
C ARG A 32 -14.85 -4.46 -12.33
N TYR A 33 -14.01 -3.60 -11.71
CA TYR A 33 -13.93 -3.56 -10.26
C TYR A 33 -15.21 -3.04 -9.62
N SER A 34 -15.92 -2.08 -10.24
CA SER A 34 -17.21 -1.58 -9.76
C SER A 34 -18.27 -2.69 -9.78
N ASP A 35 -18.33 -3.49 -10.85
CA ASP A 35 -19.27 -4.62 -10.95
C ASP A 35 -19.02 -5.67 -9.85
N ILE A 36 -17.75 -5.94 -9.54
CA ILE A 36 -17.36 -6.81 -8.42
C ILE A 36 -17.83 -6.23 -7.09
N VAL A 37 -17.62 -4.92 -6.86
CA VAL A 37 -18.03 -4.25 -5.63
C VAL A 37 -19.55 -4.24 -5.48
N GLU A 38 -20.31 -4.00 -6.55
CA GLU A 38 -21.78 -4.04 -6.49
C GLU A 38 -22.28 -5.46 -6.19
N ARG A 39 -21.65 -6.50 -6.76
CA ARG A 39 -21.96 -7.88 -6.41
C ARG A 39 -21.73 -8.16 -4.92
N ALA A 40 -20.55 -7.79 -4.42
CA ALA A 40 -20.20 -7.96 -3.01
C ALA A 40 -21.12 -7.17 -2.06
N ALA A 41 -21.62 -6.01 -2.50
CA ALA A 41 -22.53 -5.18 -1.72
C ALA A 41 -23.90 -5.83 -1.47
N LEU A 42 -24.29 -6.86 -2.26
CA LEU A 42 -25.54 -7.60 -2.06
C LEU A 42 -25.48 -8.52 -0.84
N GLU A 43 -24.29 -8.92 -0.40
CA GLU A 43 -24.12 -9.71 0.81
C GLU A 43 -24.55 -8.90 2.04
N ARG A 44 -25.06 -9.60 3.07
CA ARG A 44 -25.54 -8.96 4.29
C ARG A 44 -24.46 -8.83 5.35
N ASP A 45 -23.70 -9.90 5.54
CA ASP A 45 -22.64 -9.93 6.53
C ASP A 45 -21.39 -9.22 6.01
N PRO A 46 -20.73 -8.38 6.83
CA PRO A 46 -19.50 -7.68 6.43
C PRO A 46 -18.35 -8.62 6.02
N TYR A 47 -18.22 -9.79 6.63
CA TYR A 47 -17.24 -10.77 6.20
C TYR A 47 -17.59 -11.34 4.83
N ASP A 48 -18.86 -11.65 4.59
CA ASP A 48 -19.32 -12.19 3.30
C ASP A 48 -19.11 -11.16 2.18
N LYS A 49 -19.34 -9.84 2.44
CA LYS A 49 -19.01 -8.76 1.50
C LYS A 49 -17.52 -8.76 1.15
N LEU A 50 -16.67 -8.82 2.19
CA LEU A 50 -15.22 -8.85 2.02
C LEU A 50 -14.78 -10.09 1.23
N HIS A 51 -15.27 -11.27 1.63
CA HIS A 51 -14.92 -12.52 0.99
C HIS A 51 -15.42 -12.59 -0.47
N CYS A 52 -16.65 -12.16 -0.74
CA CYS A 52 -17.20 -12.08 -2.09
C CYS A 52 -16.35 -11.15 -2.98
N MET A 53 -15.93 -9.99 -2.46
CA MET A 53 -15.06 -9.08 -3.19
C MET A 53 -13.68 -9.71 -3.48
N VAL A 54 -13.04 -10.31 -2.47
CA VAL A 54 -11.74 -10.99 -2.64
C VAL A 54 -11.85 -12.11 -3.65
N TRP A 55 -12.84 -12.99 -3.50
CA TRP A 55 -13.07 -14.11 -4.40
C TRP A 55 -13.30 -13.64 -5.83
N SER A 56 -14.20 -12.69 -6.07
CA SER A 56 -14.52 -12.19 -7.42
C SER A 56 -13.32 -11.55 -8.12
N VAL A 57 -12.41 -10.88 -7.37
CA VAL A 57 -11.16 -10.37 -7.95
C VAL A 57 -10.21 -11.52 -8.32
N LEU A 58 -10.11 -12.54 -7.49
CA LEU A 58 -9.29 -13.71 -7.81
C LEU A 58 -9.86 -14.51 -9.00
N GLU A 59 -11.19 -14.65 -9.10
CA GLU A 59 -11.87 -15.22 -10.29
C GLU A 59 -11.53 -14.44 -11.56
N LEU A 60 -11.56 -13.09 -11.51
CA LEU A 60 -11.15 -12.26 -12.63
C LEU A 60 -9.71 -12.54 -13.04
N PHE A 61 -8.78 -12.67 -12.07
CA PHE A 61 -7.39 -12.98 -12.37
C PHE A 61 -7.20 -14.43 -12.87
N ALA A 62 -8.02 -15.35 -12.41
CA ALA A 62 -8.05 -16.72 -12.95
C ALA A 62 -8.50 -16.72 -14.41
N ALA A 63 -9.60 -16.04 -14.74
CA ALA A 63 -10.11 -15.92 -16.10
C ALA A 63 -9.12 -15.22 -17.05
N ILE A 64 -8.40 -14.19 -16.57
CA ILE A 64 -7.34 -13.56 -17.34
C ILE A 64 -6.19 -14.55 -17.60
N ARG A 65 -5.82 -15.33 -16.60
CA ARG A 65 -4.71 -16.30 -16.69
C ARG A 65 -5.01 -17.47 -17.59
N SER A 66 -6.27 -17.94 -17.63
CA SER A 66 -6.74 -19.01 -18.54
C SER A 66 -7.00 -18.51 -19.96
N GLY A 67 -7.08 -17.19 -20.17
CA GLY A 67 -7.39 -16.58 -21.47
C GLY A 67 -8.89 -16.36 -21.70
N ASP A 68 -9.73 -16.62 -20.70
CA ASP A 68 -11.20 -16.47 -20.78
C ASP A 68 -11.65 -15.01 -20.60
N ALA A 69 -10.77 -14.15 -20.10
CA ALA A 69 -11.02 -12.72 -19.98
C ALA A 69 -9.80 -11.89 -20.45
N PRO A 70 -10.04 -10.70 -21.02
CA PRO A 70 -8.96 -9.80 -21.38
C PRO A 70 -8.24 -9.26 -20.14
N PRO A 71 -6.93 -8.92 -20.23
CA PRO A 71 -6.18 -8.32 -19.15
C PRO A 71 -6.87 -7.07 -18.59
N VAL A 72 -6.74 -6.84 -17.29
CA VAL A 72 -7.19 -5.62 -16.61
C VAL A 72 -6.04 -4.62 -16.47
N ALA A 73 -6.30 -3.35 -16.77
CA ALA A 73 -5.30 -2.31 -16.67
C ALA A 73 -4.96 -1.99 -15.20
N ASN A 74 -3.70 -1.60 -14.98
CA ASN A 74 -3.29 -1.11 -13.67
C ASN A 74 -3.76 0.34 -13.48
N LEU A 75 -4.61 0.57 -12.48
CA LEU A 75 -5.22 1.87 -12.21
C LEU A 75 -4.21 2.94 -11.78
N SER A 76 -3.00 2.57 -11.35
CA SER A 76 -1.93 3.55 -11.06
C SER A 76 -1.54 4.40 -12.26
N HIS A 77 -1.82 3.95 -13.49
CA HIS A 77 -1.58 4.71 -14.70
C HIS A 77 -2.45 5.97 -14.84
N ILE A 78 -3.55 6.07 -14.10
CA ILE A 78 -4.39 7.30 -14.07
C ILE A 78 -3.55 8.54 -13.76
N ARG A 79 -2.58 8.42 -12.85
CA ARG A 79 -1.72 9.54 -12.42
C ARG A 79 -0.81 10.10 -13.53
N SER A 80 -0.48 9.29 -14.51
CA SER A 80 0.39 9.68 -15.62
C SER A 80 -0.35 10.31 -16.79
N LEU A 81 -1.67 10.42 -16.71
CA LEU A 81 -2.49 11.07 -17.73
C LEU A 81 -2.47 12.59 -17.56
N GLU A 82 -2.72 13.28 -18.68
CA GLU A 82 -2.93 14.73 -18.69
C GLU A 82 -4.38 15.09 -18.37
N GLU A 83 -4.60 16.35 -17.97
CA GLU A 83 -5.94 16.89 -17.82
C GLU A 83 -6.65 17.04 -19.17
N PRO A 84 -7.98 16.89 -19.22
CA PRO A 84 -8.92 16.62 -18.13
C PRO A 84 -9.10 15.13 -17.81
N LEU A 85 -8.50 14.21 -18.57
CA LEU A 85 -8.73 12.76 -18.43
C LEU A 85 -8.28 12.22 -17.07
N ARG A 86 -7.19 12.76 -16.53
CA ARG A 86 -6.71 12.38 -15.20
C ARG A 86 -7.77 12.65 -14.14
N SER A 87 -8.34 13.85 -14.11
CA SER A 87 -9.40 14.21 -13.15
C SER A 87 -10.64 13.35 -13.32
N GLN A 88 -11.13 13.15 -14.55
CA GLN A 88 -12.30 12.32 -14.83
C GLN A 88 -12.16 10.87 -14.36
N LEU A 89 -11.02 10.25 -14.64
CA LEU A 89 -10.75 8.88 -14.19
C LEU A 89 -10.50 8.78 -12.68
N SER A 90 -9.88 9.82 -12.10
CA SER A 90 -9.71 9.91 -10.64
C SER A 90 -11.06 10.00 -9.94
N ASP A 91 -12.02 10.75 -10.47
CA ASP A 91 -13.38 10.85 -9.91
C ASP A 91 -14.11 9.49 -9.94
N LYS A 92 -13.98 8.75 -11.06
CA LYS A 92 -14.52 7.38 -11.16
C LYS A 92 -13.87 6.45 -10.14
N TYR A 93 -12.54 6.51 -9.97
CA TYR A 93 -11.83 5.71 -8.97
C TYR A 93 -12.22 6.10 -7.54
N ILE A 94 -12.39 7.39 -7.26
CA ILE A 94 -12.85 7.88 -5.95
C ILE A 94 -14.27 7.39 -5.67
N ALA A 95 -15.16 7.33 -6.66
CA ALA A 95 -16.49 6.75 -6.50
C ALA A 95 -16.43 5.26 -6.14
N LEU A 96 -15.61 4.48 -6.84
CA LEU A 96 -15.33 3.07 -6.50
C LEU A 96 -14.80 2.95 -5.06
N PHE A 97 -13.78 3.74 -4.69
CA PHE A 97 -13.21 3.76 -3.35
C PHE A 97 -14.26 4.05 -2.28
N ARG A 98 -15.08 5.09 -2.49
CA ARG A 98 -16.18 5.45 -1.57
C ARG A 98 -17.20 4.32 -1.43
N ARG A 99 -17.49 3.60 -2.51
CA ARG A 99 -18.41 2.47 -2.49
C ARG A 99 -17.85 1.31 -1.67
N VAL A 100 -16.59 0.94 -1.86
CA VAL A 100 -15.92 -0.08 -1.03
C VAL A 100 -15.85 0.34 0.43
N ARG A 101 -15.61 1.63 0.71
CA ARG A 101 -15.56 2.13 2.08
C ARG A 101 -16.86 1.88 2.85
N THR A 102 -18.02 1.84 2.17
CA THR A 102 -19.29 1.52 2.84
C THR A 102 -19.35 0.13 3.44
N PHE A 103 -18.43 -0.77 3.08
CA PHE A 103 -18.33 -2.10 3.71
C PHE A 103 -17.80 -2.02 5.14
N PHE A 104 -17.05 -0.96 5.45
CA PHE A 104 -16.43 -0.70 6.75
C PHE A 104 -17.06 0.47 7.49
N ASP A 105 -17.82 1.33 6.76
CA ASP A 105 -18.33 2.61 7.29
C ASP A 105 -19.49 2.38 8.27
N ARG A 106 -19.41 3.07 9.38
CA ARG A 106 -20.47 3.24 10.37
C ARG A 106 -20.47 4.71 10.75
N ASP A 107 -21.62 5.27 10.96
CA ASP A 107 -21.96 6.70 11.06
C ASP A 107 -21.15 7.59 12.03
N GLU A 108 -20.02 7.14 12.56
CA GLU A 108 -19.16 7.88 13.49
C GLU A 108 -17.89 8.42 12.78
N PRO A 109 -17.52 9.72 12.96
CA PRO A 109 -16.37 10.35 12.31
C PRO A 109 -15.02 9.62 12.55
N ALA A 110 -14.76 9.15 13.77
CA ALA A 110 -13.55 8.40 14.10
C ALA A 110 -13.46 7.07 13.31
N ARG A 111 -14.59 6.45 13.01
CA ARG A 111 -14.67 5.23 12.21
C ARG A 111 -14.45 5.48 10.73
N LYS A 112 -14.77 6.68 10.22
CA LYS A 112 -14.49 7.06 8.84
C LYS A 112 -13.00 7.07 8.53
N THR A 113 -12.17 7.50 9.47
CA THR A 113 -10.70 7.46 9.36
C THR A 113 -10.20 6.03 9.23
N LEU A 114 -10.66 5.13 10.10
CA LEU A 114 -10.33 3.70 10.04
C LEU A 114 -10.87 3.06 8.75
N ALA A 115 -12.13 3.30 8.38
CA ALA A 115 -12.73 2.76 7.16
C ALA A 115 -11.98 3.21 5.89
N THR A 116 -11.42 4.42 5.87
CA THR A 116 -10.57 4.91 4.79
C THR A 116 -9.28 4.12 4.69
N ALA A 117 -8.57 3.89 5.80
CA ALA A 117 -7.37 3.07 5.84
C ALA A 117 -7.68 1.60 5.44
N GLN A 118 -8.76 1.03 5.97
CA GLN A 118 -9.21 -0.33 5.64
C GLN A 118 -9.49 -0.50 4.14
N THR A 119 -10.21 0.46 3.55
CA THR A 119 -10.52 0.46 2.13
C THR A 119 -9.25 0.53 1.28
N HIS A 120 -8.33 1.41 1.64
CA HIS A 120 -7.07 1.56 0.90
C HIS A 120 -6.23 0.29 0.96
N VAL A 121 -6.01 -0.25 2.16
CA VAL A 121 -5.26 -1.49 2.34
C VAL A 121 -5.92 -2.66 1.59
N LEU A 122 -7.25 -2.80 1.64
CA LEU A 122 -7.98 -3.84 0.91
C LEU A 122 -7.76 -3.73 -0.59
N LEU A 123 -8.06 -2.59 -1.20
CA LEU A 123 -7.94 -2.38 -2.65
C LEU A 123 -6.50 -2.62 -3.14
N GLU A 124 -5.52 -2.06 -2.45
CA GLU A 124 -4.12 -2.19 -2.85
C GLU A 124 -3.59 -3.62 -2.69
N ASN A 125 -4.03 -4.34 -1.65
CA ASN A 125 -3.72 -5.76 -1.51
C ASN A 125 -4.33 -6.60 -2.63
N LEU A 126 -5.56 -6.30 -3.04
CA LEU A 126 -6.22 -6.96 -4.18
C LEU A 126 -5.50 -6.64 -5.50
N PHE A 127 -5.14 -5.38 -5.76
CA PHE A 127 -4.41 -5.02 -6.98
C PHE A 127 -3.02 -5.66 -7.04
N TRP A 128 -2.35 -5.79 -5.90
CA TRP A 128 -1.05 -6.45 -5.80
C TRP A 128 -1.14 -7.98 -5.91
N ALA A 129 -2.30 -8.58 -5.62
CA ALA A 129 -2.47 -10.03 -5.65
C ALA A 129 -2.09 -10.64 -7.01
N GLN A 130 -2.35 -9.95 -8.12
CA GLN A 130 -1.96 -10.38 -9.47
C GLN A 130 -0.44 -10.69 -9.59
N ALA A 131 0.41 -10.00 -8.84
CA ALA A 131 1.86 -10.19 -8.91
C ALA A 131 2.32 -11.53 -8.30
N TRP A 132 1.68 -11.99 -7.23
CA TRP A 132 2.09 -13.19 -6.50
C TRP A 132 1.18 -14.41 -6.71
N LEU A 133 -0.07 -14.23 -7.17
CA LEU A 133 -0.99 -15.33 -7.49
C LEU A 133 -0.48 -16.29 -8.56
N ARG A 134 0.47 -15.85 -9.39
CA ARG A 134 1.14 -16.71 -10.39
C ARG A 134 1.86 -17.92 -9.78
N ARG A 135 2.10 -17.93 -8.47
CA ARG A 135 2.74 -19.03 -7.72
C ARG A 135 1.76 -20.11 -7.29
N TYR A 136 0.46 -19.84 -7.40
CA TYR A 136 -0.60 -20.76 -7.04
C TYR A 136 -1.22 -21.38 -8.30
N SER A 137 -1.64 -22.65 -8.21
CA SER A 137 -2.44 -23.29 -9.24
C SER A 137 -3.83 -22.64 -9.29
N LEU A 138 -4.46 -22.62 -10.45
CA LEU A 138 -5.83 -22.08 -10.57
C LEU A 138 -6.82 -22.77 -9.62
N GLY A 139 -6.68 -24.10 -9.44
CA GLY A 139 -7.50 -24.87 -8.50
C GLY A 139 -7.30 -24.52 -7.02
N ASP A 140 -6.27 -23.76 -6.68
CA ASP A 140 -6.02 -23.29 -5.29
C ASP A 140 -6.66 -21.92 -5.00
N PHE A 141 -7.19 -21.21 -6.01
CA PHE A 141 -7.62 -19.82 -5.84
C PHE A 141 -8.76 -19.65 -4.84
N GLU A 142 -9.67 -20.61 -4.73
CA GLU A 142 -10.73 -20.59 -3.71
C GLU A 142 -10.13 -20.61 -2.30
N ARG A 143 -9.18 -21.53 -2.06
CA ARG A 143 -8.47 -21.61 -0.77
C ARG A 143 -7.65 -20.36 -0.48
N VAL A 144 -7.00 -19.79 -1.51
CA VAL A 144 -6.24 -18.52 -1.38
C VAL A 144 -7.20 -17.39 -1.02
N ALA A 145 -8.35 -17.27 -1.67
CA ALA A 145 -9.36 -16.25 -1.38
C ALA A 145 -9.86 -16.34 0.06
N HIS A 146 -10.17 -17.55 0.53
CA HIS A 146 -10.60 -17.77 1.91
C HIS A 146 -9.52 -17.31 2.90
N ARG A 147 -8.27 -17.77 2.74
CA ARG A 147 -7.17 -17.40 3.64
C ARG A 147 -6.80 -15.92 3.58
N PHE A 148 -6.88 -15.32 2.41
CA PHE A 148 -6.68 -13.89 2.25
C PHE A 148 -7.77 -13.09 3.00
N SER A 149 -9.03 -13.50 2.86
CA SER A 149 -10.17 -12.89 3.56
C SER A 149 -10.05 -13.04 5.07
N GLU A 150 -9.57 -14.19 5.58
CA GLU A 150 -9.35 -14.41 7.01
C GLU A 150 -8.34 -13.42 7.61
N VAL A 151 -7.21 -13.19 6.91
CA VAL A 151 -6.20 -12.20 7.37
C VAL A 151 -6.78 -10.80 7.34
N LEU A 152 -7.50 -10.43 6.30
CA LEU A 152 -8.17 -9.12 6.21
C LEU A 152 -9.26 -8.94 7.27
N ALA A 153 -10.04 -9.97 7.58
CA ALA A 153 -11.15 -9.87 8.52
C ALA A 153 -10.72 -9.94 9.98
N TYR A 154 -9.70 -10.74 10.28
CA TYR A 154 -9.36 -11.08 11.66
C TYR A 154 -7.94 -10.71 12.07
N GLY A 155 -7.13 -10.17 11.13
CA GLY A 155 -5.74 -9.82 11.37
C GLY A 155 -4.83 -11.02 11.66
N VAL A 156 -3.57 -10.77 11.99
CA VAL A 156 -2.56 -11.81 12.24
C VAL A 156 -2.30 -12.08 13.71
N SER A 157 -2.53 -11.11 14.61
CA SER A 157 -2.18 -11.22 16.03
C SER A 157 -2.99 -12.28 16.75
N ALA A 158 -2.35 -13.05 17.62
CA ALA A 158 -3.05 -13.93 18.56
C ALA A 158 -3.87 -13.12 19.57
N LYS A 159 -4.84 -13.77 20.22
CA LYS A 159 -5.73 -13.14 21.19
C LYS A 159 -4.96 -12.50 22.35
N GLY A 160 -5.29 -11.25 22.63
CA GLY A 160 -4.70 -10.51 23.76
C GLY A 160 -3.35 -9.86 23.44
N ARG A 161 -2.82 -9.99 22.23
CA ARG A 161 -1.59 -9.29 21.83
C ARG A 161 -1.91 -7.82 21.50
N LEU A 162 -1.11 -6.92 22.05
CA LEU A 162 -1.25 -5.48 21.83
C LEU A 162 -0.33 -5.02 20.68
N TRP A 163 -0.74 -3.95 20.03
CA TRP A 163 0.12 -3.19 19.13
C TRP A 163 1.01 -2.28 19.97
N ASP A 164 2.26 -2.70 20.18
CA ASP A 164 3.25 -1.98 20.97
C ASP A 164 4.63 -2.06 20.29
N PRO A 165 4.80 -1.37 19.13
CA PRO A 165 6.03 -1.45 18.37
C PRO A 165 7.14 -0.62 19.00
N VAL A 166 8.37 -1.15 18.94
CA VAL A 166 9.60 -0.40 19.21
C VAL A 166 10.04 0.32 17.93
N ALA A 167 10.35 1.61 18.03
CA ALA A 167 10.86 2.39 16.92
C ALA A 167 12.27 1.91 16.49
N LEU A 168 12.46 1.68 15.19
CA LEU A 168 13.72 1.21 14.60
C LEU A 168 14.28 2.27 13.66
N THR A 169 15.60 2.44 13.66
CA THR A 169 16.28 3.31 12.69
C THR A 169 16.39 2.60 11.34
N VAL A 170 15.74 3.13 10.30
CA VAL A 170 15.64 2.50 8.97
C VAL A 170 16.00 3.45 7.81
N ASP A 171 16.34 4.69 8.09
CA ASP A 171 16.59 5.75 7.11
C ASP A 171 17.97 5.67 6.46
N ARG A 172 18.95 5.06 7.12
CA ARG A 172 20.35 4.96 6.68
C ARG A 172 20.84 3.51 6.52
N PRO A 173 20.42 2.79 5.46
CA PRO A 173 21.00 1.49 5.16
C PRO A 173 22.44 1.61 4.63
N GLU A 174 23.23 0.56 4.81
CA GLU A 174 24.63 0.45 4.34
C GLU A 174 24.79 0.80 2.84
N THR A 175 23.76 0.60 2.03
CA THR A 175 23.76 0.97 0.61
C THR A 175 23.93 2.47 0.33
N LEU A 176 23.76 3.33 1.34
CA LEU A 176 24.05 4.75 1.25
C LEU A 176 25.51 5.08 1.62
N GLU A 177 26.25 4.12 2.19
CA GLU A 177 27.66 4.32 2.52
C GLU A 177 28.48 4.48 1.23
N GLY A 178 29.28 5.53 1.17
CA GLY A 178 30.10 5.84 -0.01
C GLY A 178 29.36 6.57 -1.15
N LEU A 179 28.04 6.77 -1.06
CA LEU A 179 27.31 7.63 -2.01
C LEU A 179 27.51 9.10 -1.62
N GLY A 180 27.82 9.93 -2.63
CA GLY A 180 27.86 11.39 -2.43
C GLY A 180 26.47 11.95 -2.08
N GLU A 181 26.42 13.04 -1.35
CA GLU A 181 25.18 13.69 -0.91
C GLU A 181 24.22 14.01 -2.07
N MET A 182 24.76 14.41 -3.23
CA MET A 182 23.97 14.68 -4.44
C MET A 182 23.26 13.43 -4.94
N ASN A 183 23.92 12.26 -4.95
CA ASN A 183 23.28 11.00 -5.35
C ASN A 183 22.15 10.63 -4.40
N ILE A 184 22.33 10.81 -3.10
CA ILE A 184 21.29 10.57 -2.10
C ILE A 184 20.11 11.52 -2.32
N ALA A 185 20.37 12.80 -2.61
CA ALA A 185 19.34 13.78 -2.92
C ALA A 185 18.55 13.40 -4.18
N PHE A 186 19.21 12.94 -5.25
CA PHE A 186 18.54 12.43 -6.43
C PHE A 186 17.64 11.23 -6.14
N LEU A 187 18.10 10.26 -5.34
CA LEU A 187 17.29 9.08 -4.97
C LEU A 187 16.05 9.48 -4.16
N LYS A 188 16.19 10.43 -3.22
CA LYS A 188 15.07 10.97 -2.43
C LYS A 188 14.03 11.66 -3.32
N SER A 189 14.46 12.65 -4.11
CA SER A 189 13.59 13.41 -5.02
C SER A 189 12.91 12.49 -6.03
N ALA A 190 13.65 11.54 -6.61
CA ALA A 190 13.11 10.57 -7.56
C ALA A 190 12.04 9.68 -6.93
N ALA A 191 12.28 9.14 -5.73
CA ALA A 191 11.30 8.29 -5.06
C ALA A 191 9.98 9.05 -4.81
N ILE A 192 10.04 10.31 -4.35
CA ILE A 192 8.86 11.15 -4.15
C ILE A 192 8.17 11.43 -5.48
N THR A 193 8.89 11.96 -6.46
CA THR A 193 8.33 12.37 -7.75
C THR A 193 7.72 11.20 -8.52
N ILE A 194 8.36 10.02 -8.47
CA ILE A 194 7.82 8.80 -9.11
C ILE A 194 6.60 8.28 -8.35
N ASN A 195 6.58 8.33 -7.03
CA ASN A 195 5.42 7.93 -6.23
C ASN A 195 4.21 8.83 -6.49
N GLU A 196 4.42 10.14 -6.69
CA GLU A 196 3.34 11.11 -6.96
C GLU A 196 2.82 11.07 -8.40
N TRP A 197 3.73 11.06 -9.37
CA TRP A 197 3.39 11.26 -10.80
C TRP A 197 3.50 9.98 -11.63
N GLY A 198 3.89 8.86 -11.00
CA GLY A 198 4.23 7.63 -11.70
C GLY A 198 5.53 7.76 -12.50
N TYR A 199 6.07 6.62 -12.96
CA TYR A 199 7.32 6.60 -13.73
C TYR A 199 7.30 7.53 -14.95
N ARG A 200 6.21 7.51 -15.73
CA ARG A 200 6.13 8.33 -16.96
C ARG A 200 6.04 9.83 -16.69
N GLY A 201 5.28 10.20 -15.67
CA GLY A 201 5.09 11.59 -15.25
C GLY A 201 6.29 12.21 -14.51
N ALA A 202 7.16 11.39 -13.92
CA ALA A 202 8.39 11.82 -13.25
C ALA A 202 9.52 11.96 -14.30
N SER A 203 9.61 13.09 -14.98
CA SER A 203 10.72 13.36 -15.91
C SER A 203 12.00 13.68 -15.17
N VAL A 204 13.18 13.44 -15.82
CA VAL A 204 14.48 13.85 -15.28
C VAL A 204 14.53 15.36 -15.03
N ASP A 205 13.87 16.15 -15.89
CA ASP A 205 13.78 17.60 -15.72
C ASP A 205 13.02 17.99 -14.44
N LYS A 206 11.90 17.29 -14.11
CA LYS A 206 11.18 17.50 -12.85
C LYS A 206 12.06 17.16 -11.63
N ILE A 207 12.72 16.00 -11.66
CA ILE A 207 13.57 15.54 -10.56
C ILE A 207 14.74 16.50 -10.34
N ALA A 208 15.38 16.97 -11.40
CA ALA A 208 16.46 17.94 -11.32
C ALA A 208 15.97 19.32 -10.84
N ALA A 209 14.79 19.76 -11.27
CA ALA A 209 14.16 21.01 -10.84
C ALA A 209 13.85 21.01 -9.34
N GLU A 210 13.36 19.91 -8.77
CA GLU A 210 13.13 19.76 -7.33
C GLU A 210 14.42 19.97 -6.50
N LEU A 211 15.55 19.63 -7.09
CA LEU A 211 16.88 19.79 -6.45
C LEU A 211 17.56 21.11 -6.83
N SER A 212 16.91 21.95 -7.64
CA SER A 212 17.50 23.20 -8.18
C SER A 212 18.82 22.98 -8.92
N VAL A 213 18.94 21.85 -9.63
CA VAL A 213 20.14 21.50 -10.43
C VAL A 213 19.79 21.36 -11.92
N THR A 214 20.82 21.33 -12.78
CA THR A 214 20.63 21.14 -14.21
C THR A 214 20.44 19.67 -14.56
N LYS A 215 19.79 19.42 -15.70
CA LYS A 215 19.68 18.05 -16.28
C LYS A 215 21.06 17.43 -16.55
N GLY A 216 22.06 18.24 -16.90
CA GLY A 216 23.44 17.79 -17.08
C GLY A 216 24.05 17.23 -15.81
N SER A 217 23.75 17.84 -14.65
CA SER A 217 24.17 17.33 -13.35
C SER A 217 23.60 15.93 -13.07
N PHE A 218 22.33 15.68 -13.45
CA PHE A 218 21.74 14.35 -13.33
C PHE A 218 22.55 13.30 -14.09
N TYR A 219 22.84 13.53 -15.39
CA TYR A 219 23.56 12.56 -16.22
C TYR A 219 25.04 12.38 -15.86
N HIS A 220 25.61 13.30 -15.08
CA HIS A 220 26.93 13.11 -14.49
C HIS A 220 26.93 12.01 -13.40
N HIS A 221 25.81 11.84 -12.71
CA HIS A 221 25.68 10.89 -11.60
C HIS A 221 24.98 9.58 -11.99
N LEU A 222 24.07 9.62 -12.97
CA LEU A 222 23.20 8.52 -13.37
C LEU A 222 23.10 8.46 -14.89
N GLN A 223 23.33 7.28 -15.49
CA GLN A 223 23.36 7.14 -16.95
C GLN A 223 21.98 7.23 -17.60
N SER A 224 20.96 6.71 -16.91
CA SER A 224 19.59 6.71 -17.42
C SER A 224 18.57 6.88 -16.28
N LYS A 225 17.33 7.14 -16.67
CA LYS A 225 16.21 7.17 -15.74
C LYS A 225 15.90 5.78 -15.18
N ASP A 226 16.12 4.73 -15.97
CA ASP A 226 15.93 3.35 -15.51
C ASP A 226 16.94 2.99 -14.41
N ASP A 227 18.20 3.41 -14.55
CA ASP A 227 19.23 3.24 -13.51
C ASP A 227 18.84 3.96 -12.21
N LEU A 228 18.27 5.17 -12.32
CA LEU A 228 17.75 5.88 -11.16
C LEU A 228 16.62 5.11 -10.46
N VAL A 229 15.68 4.57 -11.23
CA VAL A 229 14.56 3.77 -10.68
C VAL A 229 15.07 2.51 -10.01
N LEU A 230 16.03 1.82 -10.62
CA LEU A 230 16.67 0.63 -10.03
C LEU A 230 17.38 0.97 -8.72
N ALA A 231 18.15 2.05 -8.68
CA ALA A 231 18.80 2.53 -7.48
C ALA A 231 17.78 2.90 -6.37
N CYS A 232 16.64 3.48 -6.73
CA CYS A 232 15.54 3.73 -5.79
C CYS A 232 14.92 2.44 -5.25
N PHE A 233 14.76 1.38 -6.08
CA PHE A 233 14.34 0.07 -5.60
C PHE A 233 15.39 -0.58 -4.70
N ASP A 234 16.66 -0.46 -5.05
CA ASP A 234 17.78 -0.97 -4.25
C ASP A 234 17.77 -0.35 -2.86
N LEU A 235 17.64 0.96 -2.77
CA LEU A 235 17.50 1.67 -1.51
C LEU A 235 16.25 1.25 -0.73
N SER A 236 15.11 1.11 -1.41
CA SER A 236 13.86 0.68 -0.78
C SER A 236 13.98 -0.70 -0.15
N TYR A 237 14.54 -1.68 -0.87
CA TYR A 237 14.73 -3.04 -0.35
C TYR A 237 15.81 -3.12 0.72
N ALA A 238 16.84 -2.28 0.65
CA ALA A 238 17.83 -2.17 1.71
C ALA A 238 17.20 -1.69 3.03
N ARG A 239 16.28 -0.71 2.98
CA ARG A 239 15.54 -0.23 4.14
C ARG A 239 14.60 -1.30 4.72
N VAL A 240 13.84 -1.99 3.87
CA VAL A 240 13.01 -3.11 4.33
C VAL A 240 13.87 -4.18 5.00
N SER A 241 15.00 -4.55 4.39
CA SER A 241 15.93 -5.52 4.96
C SER A 241 16.55 -5.04 6.28
N LEU A 242 16.87 -3.74 6.39
CA LEU A 242 17.38 -3.15 7.62
C LEU A 242 16.34 -3.22 8.74
N ALA A 243 15.09 -2.84 8.45
CA ALA A 243 13.99 -2.96 9.42
C ALA A 243 13.78 -4.38 9.90
N GLN A 244 13.79 -5.35 8.99
CA GLN A 244 13.65 -6.78 9.32
C GLN A 244 14.80 -7.27 10.21
N ARG A 245 16.06 -6.92 9.91
CA ARG A 245 17.22 -7.30 10.73
C ARG A 245 17.24 -6.58 12.08
N ALA A 246 16.87 -5.31 12.12
CA ALA A 246 16.79 -4.56 13.37
C ALA A 246 15.70 -5.14 14.30
N ALA A 247 14.57 -5.55 13.74
CA ALA A 247 13.48 -6.17 14.47
C ALA A 247 13.86 -7.51 15.13
N GLU A 248 14.79 -8.28 14.55
CA GLU A 248 15.31 -9.52 15.14
C GLU A 248 15.93 -9.30 16.53
N ARG A 249 16.42 -8.07 16.80
CA ARG A 249 17.05 -7.68 18.08
C ARG A 249 16.06 -7.09 19.08
N VAL A 250 14.80 -6.89 18.69
CA VAL A 250 13.76 -6.39 19.58
C VAL A 250 13.43 -7.48 20.61
N GLU A 251 13.42 -7.11 21.88
CA GLU A 251 12.98 -7.99 22.96
C GLU A 251 11.49 -8.30 22.81
N GLY A 252 11.10 -9.52 23.16
CA GLY A 252 9.72 -9.98 23.05
C GLY A 252 9.54 -11.08 21.99
N ASP A 253 8.28 -11.32 21.65
CA ASP A 253 7.89 -12.38 20.72
C ASP A 253 7.95 -11.92 19.25
N HIS A 254 7.69 -12.84 18.32
CA HIS A 254 7.74 -12.55 16.89
C HIS A 254 6.63 -11.59 16.43
N HIS A 255 5.51 -11.51 17.18
CA HIS A 255 4.50 -10.48 16.93
C HIS A 255 5.05 -9.08 17.21
N ALA A 256 5.75 -8.87 18.34
CA ALA A 256 6.38 -7.59 18.67
C ALA A 256 7.44 -7.18 17.63
N ARG A 257 8.25 -8.13 17.17
CA ARG A 257 9.24 -7.93 16.11
C ARG A 257 8.59 -7.55 14.79
N LEU A 258 7.52 -8.24 14.38
CA LEU A 258 6.75 -7.91 13.18
C LEU A 258 6.19 -6.49 13.28
N CYS A 259 5.52 -6.15 14.39
CA CYS A 259 4.94 -4.83 14.63
C CYS A 259 6.00 -3.72 14.55
N SER A 260 7.16 -3.91 15.17
CA SER A 260 8.25 -2.93 15.18
C SER A 260 8.83 -2.69 13.79
N SER A 261 9.06 -3.75 13.02
CA SER A 261 9.52 -3.63 11.63
C SER A 261 8.51 -2.88 10.76
N VAL A 262 7.24 -3.24 10.85
CA VAL A 262 6.18 -2.65 10.04
C VAL A 262 5.90 -1.21 10.45
N ALA A 263 5.82 -0.91 11.75
CA ALA A 263 5.59 0.44 12.24
C ALA A 263 6.67 1.42 11.77
N SER A 264 7.95 1.04 11.87
CA SER A 264 9.07 1.88 11.46
C SER A 264 9.10 2.13 9.94
N LEU A 265 8.69 1.15 9.14
CA LEU A 265 8.57 1.34 7.68
C LEU A 265 7.31 2.14 7.29
N LEU A 266 6.22 2.01 8.03
CA LEU A 266 5.03 2.85 7.85
C LEU A 266 5.31 4.31 8.23
N ASP A 267 6.05 4.54 9.32
CA ASP A 267 6.50 5.89 9.69
C ASP A 267 7.32 6.52 8.56
N LEU A 268 8.30 5.79 8.02
CA LEU A 268 9.08 6.22 6.86
C LEU A 268 8.20 6.53 5.64
N GLN A 269 7.16 5.72 5.37
CA GLN A 269 6.28 5.91 4.22
C GLN A 269 5.31 7.09 4.41
N LEU A 270 4.75 7.24 5.59
CA LEU A 270 3.73 8.26 5.88
C LEU A 270 4.34 9.63 6.16
N TYR A 271 5.48 9.68 6.85
CA TYR A 271 6.06 10.92 7.36
C TYR A 271 7.50 11.18 6.92
N GLY A 272 8.24 10.13 6.50
CA GLY A 272 9.65 10.24 6.17
C GLY A 272 9.92 11.06 4.90
N GLU A 273 11.06 11.76 4.86
CA GLU A 273 11.50 12.54 3.69
C GLU A 273 11.92 11.68 2.50
N SER A 274 12.22 10.41 2.73
CA SER A 274 12.72 9.50 1.69
C SER A 274 11.94 8.19 1.71
N PRO A 275 10.73 8.18 1.15
CA PRO A 275 9.86 7.01 1.16
C PRO A 275 10.41 5.84 0.33
N LEU A 276 9.86 4.64 0.55
CA LEU A 276 10.09 3.52 -0.34
C LEU A 276 9.48 3.80 -1.72
N LEU A 277 10.16 3.37 -2.77
CA LEU A 277 9.61 3.46 -4.12
C LEU A 277 8.49 2.41 -4.29
N ARG A 278 7.35 2.84 -4.80
CA ARG A 278 6.18 1.98 -5.02
C ARG A 278 6.43 0.98 -6.15
N THR A 279 5.96 -0.24 -5.94
CA THR A 279 6.08 -1.32 -6.94
C THR A 279 5.31 -1.05 -8.23
N THR A 280 4.39 -0.08 -8.26
CA THR A 280 3.73 0.39 -9.49
C THR A 280 4.73 0.92 -10.53
N ALA A 281 5.89 1.44 -10.10
CA ALA A 281 6.97 1.86 -10.98
C ALA A 281 7.60 0.68 -11.77
N LEU A 282 7.45 -0.56 -11.29
CA LEU A 282 7.96 -1.76 -11.96
C LEU A 282 7.39 -1.99 -13.35
N TYR A 283 6.11 -1.64 -13.56
CA TYR A 283 5.44 -1.88 -14.83
C TYR A 283 6.01 -1.06 -15.99
N ALA A 284 6.79 -0.04 -15.67
CA ALA A 284 7.44 0.80 -16.66
C ALA A 284 8.87 0.34 -17.04
N LEU A 285 9.46 -0.55 -16.23
CA LEU A 285 10.78 -1.11 -16.50
C LEU A 285 10.71 -2.21 -17.59
N PRO A 286 11.82 -2.42 -18.34
CA PRO A 286 11.95 -3.56 -19.24
C PRO A 286 11.64 -4.90 -18.54
N PRO A 287 11.05 -5.89 -19.26
CA PRO A 287 10.58 -7.14 -18.64
C PRO A 287 11.67 -7.96 -17.92
N ASP A 288 12.86 -8.00 -18.48
CA ASP A 288 14.04 -8.69 -17.93
C ASP A 288 14.51 -8.06 -16.60
N VAL A 289 14.62 -6.74 -16.58
CA VAL A 289 14.96 -5.97 -15.38
C VAL A 289 13.88 -6.11 -14.30
N ARG A 290 12.61 -6.02 -14.70
CA ARG A 290 11.44 -6.16 -13.81
C ARG A 290 11.44 -7.48 -13.06
N ALA A 291 11.79 -8.58 -13.72
CA ALA A 291 11.83 -9.92 -13.10
C ALA A 291 12.79 -9.96 -11.90
N GLY A 292 13.97 -9.37 -12.03
CA GLY A 292 14.95 -9.27 -10.94
C GLY A 292 14.45 -8.48 -9.74
N VAL A 293 13.77 -7.35 -9.98
CA VAL A 293 13.20 -6.50 -8.92
C VAL A 293 12.05 -7.21 -8.18
N ILE A 294 11.17 -7.90 -8.93
CA ILE A 294 10.09 -8.72 -8.34
C ILE A 294 10.67 -9.84 -7.47
N GLU A 295 11.72 -10.54 -7.92
CA GLU A 295 12.33 -11.60 -7.12
C GLU A 295 12.97 -11.08 -5.82
N ARG A 296 13.52 -9.87 -5.84
CA ARG A 296 14.00 -9.21 -4.60
C ARG A 296 12.85 -8.88 -3.64
N SER A 297 11.74 -8.35 -4.16
CA SER A 297 10.51 -8.14 -3.36
C SER A 297 10.04 -9.45 -2.72
N ASN A 298 10.07 -10.53 -3.48
CA ASN A 298 9.70 -11.87 -2.99
C ASN A 298 10.62 -12.38 -1.87
N ARG A 299 11.92 -12.09 -1.94
CA ARG A 299 12.85 -12.44 -0.84
C ARG A 299 12.51 -11.68 0.45
N MET A 300 12.11 -10.42 0.36
CA MET A 300 11.67 -9.65 1.53
C MET A 300 10.37 -10.23 2.12
N ALA A 301 9.41 -10.59 1.25
CA ALA A 301 8.18 -11.25 1.69
C ALA A 301 8.46 -12.60 2.37
N ARG A 302 9.38 -13.42 1.83
CA ARG A 302 9.76 -14.70 2.48
C ARG A 302 10.36 -14.52 3.86
N ARG A 303 11.10 -13.43 4.11
CA ARG A 303 11.63 -13.14 5.45
C ARG A 303 10.50 -12.80 6.42
N TYR A 304 9.50 -12.01 6.01
CA TYR A 304 8.30 -11.81 6.82
C TYR A 304 7.53 -13.12 7.03
N ALA A 305 7.44 -13.99 6.01
CA ALA A 305 6.83 -15.31 6.20
C ALA A 305 7.56 -16.15 7.26
N GLY A 306 8.90 -16.08 7.33
CA GLY A 306 9.67 -16.69 8.42
C GLY A 306 9.26 -16.18 9.79
N VAL A 307 9.22 -14.87 9.99
CA VAL A 307 8.78 -14.26 11.26
C VAL A 307 7.35 -14.68 11.62
N LEU A 308 6.45 -14.76 10.62
CA LEU A 308 5.08 -15.22 10.83
C LEU A 308 5.02 -16.69 11.24
N ILE A 309 5.84 -17.56 10.63
CA ILE A 309 5.94 -19.00 10.98
C ILE A 309 6.43 -19.14 12.43
N ASP A 310 7.48 -18.43 12.81
CA ASP A 310 8.03 -18.47 14.15
C ASP A 310 7.01 -17.97 15.17
N GLY A 311 6.28 -16.88 14.86
CA GLY A 311 5.20 -16.36 15.70
C GLY A 311 3.99 -17.30 15.82
N ILE A 312 3.65 -18.05 14.77
CA ILE A 312 2.62 -19.10 14.82
C ILE A 312 3.09 -20.24 15.75
N THR A 313 4.35 -20.63 15.62
CA THR A 313 4.94 -21.74 16.39
C THR A 313 4.99 -21.42 17.88
N GLU A 314 5.32 -20.19 18.27
CA GLU A 314 5.36 -19.75 19.67
C GLU A 314 3.99 -19.28 20.20
N GLY A 315 2.98 -19.15 19.33
CA GLY A 315 1.62 -18.76 19.71
C GLY A 315 1.38 -17.25 19.85
N SER A 316 2.30 -16.39 19.39
CA SER A 316 2.11 -14.92 19.35
C SER A 316 1.33 -14.45 18.11
N ILE A 317 1.30 -15.25 17.08
CA ILE A 317 0.55 -15.05 15.83
C ILE A 317 -0.43 -16.21 15.66
N LYS A 318 -1.64 -15.95 15.11
CA LYS A 318 -2.65 -16.98 14.85
C LYS A 318 -2.18 -17.96 13.77
N ALA A 319 -2.82 -19.13 13.72
CA ALA A 319 -2.69 -20.07 12.60
C ALA A 319 -3.31 -19.47 11.33
N ILE A 320 -2.51 -18.83 10.50
CA ILE A 320 -2.85 -18.21 9.21
C ILE A 320 -1.93 -18.75 8.12
N ASP A 321 -2.20 -18.42 6.86
CA ASP A 321 -1.25 -18.67 5.76
C ASP A 321 -0.11 -17.62 5.81
N PRO A 322 1.12 -18.01 6.20
CA PRO A 322 2.20 -17.05 6.37
C PRO A 322 2.69 -16.46 5.05
N LEU A 323 2.54 -17.18 3.93
CA LEU A 323 2.98 -16.68 2.62
C LEU A 323 2.03 -15.59 2.10
N ILE A 324 0.72 -15.80 2.26
CA ILE A 324 -0.30 -14.80 1.90
C ILE A 324 -0.15 -13.57 2.81
N ALA A 325 -0.08 -13.78 4.12
CA ALA A 325 0.07 -12.69 5.09
C ALA A 325 1.34 -11.85 4.84
N ALA A 326 2.46 -12.49 4.48
CA ALA A 326 3.70 -11.77 4.15
C ALA A 326 3.56 -10.91 2.89
N GLN A 327 2.84 -11.36 1.86
CA GLN A 327 2.54 -10.55 0.68
C GLN A 327 1.64 -9.36 1.03
N MET A 328 0.69 -9.55 1.96
CA MET A 328 -0.16 -8.47 2.44
C MET A 328 0.64 -7.42 3.23
N VAL A 329 1.59 -7.83 4.06
CA VAL A 329 2.53 -6.92 4.73
C VAL A 329 3.28 -6.07 3.71
N MET A 330 3.87 -6.72 2.70
CA MET A 330 4.62 -6.01 1.66
C MET A 330 3.74 -5.05 0.84
N ALA A 331 2.51 -5.44 0.50
CA ALA A 331 1.56 -4.57 -0.19
C ALA A 331 1.19 -3.36 0.66
N THR A 332 0.86 -3.58 1.93
CA THR A 332 0.52 -2.51 2.89
C THR A 332 1.67 -1.50 3.03
N LEU A 333 2.91 -1.96 3.18
CA LEU A 333 4.08 -1.07 3.26
C LEU A 333 4.28 -0.29 1.97
N ASN A 334 4.15 -0.94 0.83
CA ASN A 334 4.42 -0.35 -0.47
C ASN A 334 3.45 0.79 -0.82
N THR A 335 2.20 0.71 -0.36
CA THR A 335 1.13 1.63 -0.75
C THR A 335 0.88 2.77 0.23
N ALA A 336 1.44 2.69 1.43
CA ALA A 336 1.20 3.67 2.51
C ALA A 336 1.56 5.11 2.11
N PHE A 337 2.50 5.32 1.19
CA PHE A 337 2.85 6.66 0.68
C PHE A 337 1.63 7.46 0.19
N GLU A 338 0.63 6.81 -0.40
CA GLU A 338 -0.58 7.48 -0.90
C GLU A 338 -1.43 8.09 0.21
N MET A 339 -1.25 7.59 1.43
CA MET A 339 -2.03 8.00 2.59
C MET A 339 -1.38 9.15 3.37
N ARG A 340 -0.31 9.77 2.87
CA ARG A 340 0.37 10.89 3.54
C ARG A 340 -0.56 12.05 3.90
N ARG A 341 -1.46 12.42 2.99
CA ARG A 341 -2.45 13.49 3.26
C ARG A 341 -3.44 13.08 4.34
N TRP A 342 -3.91 11.83 4.30
CA TRP A 342 -4.76 11.27 5.34
C TRP A 342 -4.03 11.18 6.70
N ALA A 343 -2.75 10.83 6.71
CA ALA A 343 -1.93 10.72 7.90
C ALA A 343 -1.59 12.10 8.50
N ALA A 344 -1.46 13.14 7.67
CA ALA A 344 -1.09 14.49 8.12
C ALA A 344 -2.09 15.10 9.12
N ASP A 345 -3.35 14.65 9.08
CA ASP A 345 -4.41 15.10 10.00
C ASP A 345 -4.43 14.31 11.32
N GLN A 346 -3.43 13.44 11.57
CA GLN A 346 -3.39 12.53 12.72
C GLN A 346 -2.02 12.56 13.40
N SER A 347 -1.96 12.10 14.66
CA SER A 347 -0.66 11.81 15.28
C SER A 347 -0.02 10.57 14.61
N PRO A 348 1.33 10.53 14.47
CA PRO A 348 2.02 9.42 13.83
C PRO A 348 1.63 8.05 14.39
N ASP A 349 1.62 7.89 15.70
CA ASP A 349 1.28 6.62 16.36
C ASP A 349 -0.13 6.16 15.98
N VAL A 350 -1.13 7.06 16.00
CA VAL A 350 -2.52 6.75 15.64
C VAL A 350 -2.64 6.40 14.16
N ALA A 351 -1.98 7.14 13.27
CA ALA A 351 -2.03 6.86 11.84
C ALA A 351 -1.38 5.51 11.50
N ILE A 352 -0.20 5.24 12.05
CA ILE A 352 0.53 3.98 11.84
C ILE A 352 -0.27 2.80 12.38
N GLU A 353 -0.76 2.89 13.62
CA GLU A 353 -1.58 1.85 14.23
C GLU A 353 -2.86 1.60 13.43
N THR A 354 -3.53 2.67 12.98
CA THR A 354 -4.75 2.58 12.18
C THR A 354 -4.49 1.96 10.81
N TYR A 355 -3.39 2.31 10.16
CA TYR A 355 -3.04 1.79 8.84
C TYR A 355 -2.56 0.33 8.90
N ALA A 356 -1.90 -0.08 9.97
CA ALA A 356 -1.48 -1.46 10.22
C ALA A 356 -2.60 -2.39 10.69
N TRP A 357 -3.88 -2.01 10.53
CA TRP A 357 -5.04 -2.70 11.10
C TRP A 357 -5.07 -4.21 10.83
N ALA A 358 -4.69 -4.67 9.65
CA ALA A 358 -4.68 -6.10 9.29
C ALA A 358 -3.58 -6.90 10.02
N LEU A 359 -2.64 -6.24 10.69
CA LEU A 359 -1.58 -6.87 11.48
C LEU A 359 -1.92 -6.97 12.97
N ARG A 360 -3.07 -6.47 13.39
CA ARG A 360 -3.52 -6.46 14.78
C ARG A 360 -4.49 -7.60 15.07
N GLU A 361 -4.83 -7.80 16.33
CA GLU A 361 -5.99 -8.60 16.70
C GLU A 361 -7.26 -7.86 16.29
N LEU A 362 -7.94 -8.35 15.27
CA LEU A 362 -9.25 -7.85 14.90
C LEU A 362 -10.29 -8.74 15.59
N ARG A 363 -11.02 -8.18 16.57
CA ARG A 363 -12.17 -8.86 17.14
C ARG A 363 -13.25 -8.96 16.08
N LYS A 364 -14.03 -10.04 16.07
CA LYS A 364 -15.21 -10.24 15.19
C LYS A 364 -16.09 -8.98 15.07
N HIS A 365 -16.05 -8.11 16.07
CA HIS A 365 -16.82 -6.88 16.13
C HIS A 365 -16.39 -5.74 15.20
N ILE A 366 -15.16 -5.74 14.62
CA ILE A 366 -14.76 -4.72 13.64
C ILE A 366 -15.42 -5.01 12.29
N VAL A 367 -15.56 -6.28 11.94
CA VAL A 367 -16.29 -6.72 10.74
C VAL A 367 -17.79 -6.89 11.02
N THR A 368 -18.19 -7.28 12.25
CA THR A 368 -19.57 -7.67 12.59
C THR A 368 -20.33 -6.67 13.46
N GLY A 369 -19.76 -5.55 13.86
CA GLY A 369 -20.56 -4.47 14.46
C GLY A 369 -20.57 -4.30 15.97
N GLY A 370 -19.70 -4.97 16.70
CA GLY A 370 -19.59 -4.74 18.12
C GLY A 370 -18.76 -3.48 18.49
N PRO A 371 -18.90 -2.95 19.71
CA PRO A 371 -18.22 -1.72 20.11
C PRO A 371 -16.70 -1.88 20.21
N VAL A 372 -15.98 -0.98 19.53
CA VAL A 372 -14.51 -0.85 19.58
C VAL A 372 -14.13 -0.10 20.86
N ARG A 373 -14.19 -0.78 22.01
CA ARG A 373 -13.96 -0.15 23.32
C ARG A 373 -12.51 0.27 23.62
N LEU A 374 -11.50 -0.17 22.86
CA LEU A 374 -10.09 0.11 23.19
C LEU A 374 -9.48 1.29 22.40
N ILE A 375 -9.89 1.53 21.17
CA ILE A 375 -9.49 2.75 20.44
C ILE A 375 -10.25 3.95 21.01
N GLU A 376 -11.53 3.76 21.38
CA GLU A 376 -12.34 4.79 22.04
C GLU A 376 -11.77 5.24 23.39
N LEU A 377 -11.19 4.34 24.17
CA LEU A 377 -10.61 4.70 25.48
C LEU A 377 -9.30 5.49 25.36
N ARG A 378 -8.44 5.20 24.35
CA ARG A 378 -7.23 6.00 24.13
C ARG A 378 -7.54 7.34 23.45
N VAL A 379 -8.44 7.37 22.48
CA VAL A 379 -8.89 8.61 21.85
C VAL A 379 -9.70 9.48 22.81
N ALA A 380 -10.59 8.89 23.62
CA ALA A 380 -11.36 9.61 24.65
C ALA A 380 -10.45 10.09 25.80
N ALA A 381 -9.46 9.31 26.23
CA ALA A 381 -8.47 9.76 27.21
C ALA A 381 -7.62 10.91 26.67
N TRP A 382 -7.21 10.85 25.40
CA TRP A 382 -6.42 11.91 24.77
C TRP A 382 -7.24 13.20 24.54
N TYR A 383 -8.51 13.10 24.13
CA TYR A 383 -9.41 14.26 24.05
C TYR A 383 -9.73 14.84 25.44
N GLY A 384 -9.91 13.98 26.44
CA GLY A 384 -10.12 14.41 27.82
C GLY A 384 -8.90 15.11 28.43
N GLU A 385 -7.67 14.61 28.14
CA GLU A 385 -6.43 15.27 28.55
C GLU A 385 -6.22 16.62 27.84
N ARG A 386 -6.57 16.71 26.56
CA ARG A 386 -6.46 17.95 25.80
C ARG A 386 -7.44 19.02 26.30
N GLU A 387 -8.68 18.67 26.56
CA GLU A 387 -9.66 19.57 27.19
C GLU A 387 -9.20 20.01 28.61
N THR A 388 -8.58 19.13 29.36
CA THR A 388 -8.04 19.44 30.68
C THR A 388 -6.83 20.36 30.57
N ILE A 389 -5.92 20.15 29.61
CA ILE A 389 -4.76 21.02 29.34
C ILE A 389 -5.21 22.39 28.82
N GLU A 390 -6.19 22.46 27.94
CA GLU A 390 -6.75 23.73 27.44
C GLU A 390 -7.45 24.51 28.56
N ARG A 391 -8.20 23.85 29.45
CA ARG A 391 -8.78 24.45 30.66
C ARG A 391 -7.71 24.95 31.65
N MET A 392 -6.63 24.20 31.85
CA MET A 392 -5.50 24.62 32.68
C MET A 392 -4.73 25.82 32.09
N ASN A 393 -4.57 25.88 30.78
CA ASN A 393 -3.90 26.98 30.08
C ASN A 393 -4.77 28.25 30.06
N SER A 394 -6.08 28.14 29.89
CA SER A 394 -7.02 29.26 29.97
C SER A 394 -7.13 29.81 31.42
N ALA A 395 -7.09 28.95 32.42
CA ALA A 395 -7.07 29.36 33.83
C ALA A 395 -5.77 30.09 34.21
N ARG A 396 -4.61 29.70 33.64
CA ARG A 396 -3.33 30.40 33.83
C ARG A 396 -3.29 31.77 33.15
N SER A 397 -3.95 31.94 32.00
CA SER A 397 -4.04 33.26 31.32
C SER A 397 -4.98 34.24 32.04
N ALA A 398 -5.94 33.74 32.80
CA ALA A 398 -6.87 34.56 33.59
C ALA A 398 -6.31 35.02 34.94
N SER A 399 -5.12 34.52 35.37
CA SER A 399 -4.47 34.91 36.62
C SER A 399 -3.35 35.95 36.45
N PHE A 400 -3.22 36.55 35.25
CA PHE A 400 -2.24 37.56 34.92
C PHE A 400 -2.86 38.85 34.37
N ILE A 401 -4.08 39.21 34.80
CA ILE A 401 -4.70 40.52 34.60
C ILE A 401 -5.04 41.10 35.96
#